data_01321697f1f66a4a66a1e4d8e3ec8308
#
_entry.id   01321697f1f66a4a66a1e4d8e3ec8308
#
_cell.length_a   1.000
_cell.length_b   1.000
_cell.length_c   1.000
_cell.angle_alpha   90.00
_cell.angle_beta   90.00
_cell.angle_gamma   90.00
#
_symmetry.space_group_name_H-M   'P 1'
#
loop_
_entity.id
_entity.type
_entity.pdbx_description
1 polymer ?
#
loop_
_entity_poly.entity_id
_entity_poly.type
_entity_poly.pdbx_seq_one_letter_code
_entity_poly.pdbx_strand_id
1 'polypeptide(L)'
;MPKQAFIIGLTGNIASGKSVVRQMLQNYGALTIDADLLAQRTYAKHAPAYDEITSYYGVEILDEDNDIDRKKLGKIVFSEPDQMKHLEEIVHPYTLDALEYILKHARTNVIVLEMIKLFEIGLGELCDSIWVCTAPDQVRAERLVNERSLSIQQAYDRINSQTLQQIKIDHSDVVIDTDCYFTRTWEQVQEGIKKEVVPIHNTTRGRWLGDSLWVRPLSFSEVVSCAEFLSSLQGTTVQVEEVFKSLGTSSMMAYWHKHELVGLLNWRMANFVTLLIELISKPGQSYPRTGKMLGIYETLSRLHLCEMLCISANSGLDMDSQKQFNYILPAKLTNPAWHSLITRYLTQDTPVYYKELKSLGQMVPISEN
;
A
#
# COMPACT_ATOMS: atom_id res chain seq x y z
N MET A 1 13.50 26.17 4.45
CA MET A 1 13.64 24.71 4.52
C MET A 1 12.41 24.11 3.85
N PRO A 2 12.51 23.07 3.03
CA PRO A 2 11.32 22.38 2.56
C PRO A 2 10.51 21.89 3.77
N LYS A 3 9.20 22.06 3.74
CA LYS A 3 8.31 21.66 4.83
C LYS A 3 8.41 20.15 4.98
N GLN A 4 8.86 19.68 6.13
CA GLN A 4 8.94 18.26 6.43
C GLN A 4 7.53 17.65 6.37
N ALA A 5 7.37 16.48 5.76
CA ALA A 5 6.08 15.80 5.68
C ALA A 5 5.60 15.47 7.11
N PHE A 6 4.29 15.48 7.32
CA PHE A 6 3.67 15.03 8.56
C PHE A 6 3.65 13.49 8.58
N ILE A 7 4.20 12.88 9.62
CA ILE A 7 4.36 11.43 9.73
C ILE A 7 3.30 10.86 10.67
N ILE A 8 2.45 9.99 10.14
CA ILE A 8 1.47 9.21 10.91
C ILE A 8 2.05 7.81 11.14
N GLY A 9 2.25 7.44 12.39
CA GLY A 9 2.54 6.06 12.78
C GLY A 9 1.24 5.26 12.88
N LEU A 10 1.02 4.32 11.97
CA LEU A 10 -0.18 3.48 11.95
C LEU A 10 0.12 2.10 12.54
N THR A 11 -0.45 1.80 13.69
CA THR A 11 -0.24 0.52 14.37
C THR A 11 -1.56 -0.15 14.78
N GLY A 12 -1.47 -1.26 15.44
CA GLY A 12 -2.58 -2.11 15.88
C GLY A 12 -2.22 -3.58 15.74
N ASN A 13 -2.90 -4.44 16.47
CA ASN A 13 -2.62 -5.86 16.49
C ASN A 13 -3.00 -6.57 15.18
N ILE A 14 -2.66 -7.85 15.05
CA ILE A 14 -2.98 -8.66 13.87
C ILE A 14 -4.48 -8.62 13.56
N ALA A 15 -4.84 -8.49 12.29
CA ALA A 15 -6.22 -8.42 11.79
C ALA A 15 -7.09 -7.26 12.35
N SER A 16 -6.46 -6.22 12.90
CA SER A 16 -7.15 -5.01 13.38
C SER A 16 -7.57 -4.02 12.27
N GLY A 17 -7.44 -4.37 11.00
CA GLY A 17 -7.89 -3.54 9.88
C GLY A 17 -6.91 -2.43 9.44
N LYS A 18 -5.64 -2.44 9.91
CA LYS A 18 -4.61 -1.45 9.51
C LYS A 18 -4.51 -1.23 8.00
N SER A 19 -4.51 -2.31 7.22
CA SER A 19 -4.37 -2.23 5.76
C SER A 19 -5.51 -1.46 5.09
N VAL A 20 -6.72 -1.52 5.63
CA VAL A 20 -7.88 -0.73 5.16
C VAL A 20 -7.68 0.74 5.48
N VAL A 21 -7.32 1.06 6.72
CA VAL A 21 -7.06 2.45 7.15
C VAL A 21 -5.87 3.04 6.38
N ARG A 22 -4.79 2.28 6.20
CA ARG A 22 -3.66 2.67 5.35
C ARG A 22 -4.11 3.01 3.92
N GLN A 23 -4.96 2.17 3.31
CA GLN A 23 -5.50 2.42 1.97
C GLN A 23 -6.37 3.68 1.93
N MET A 24 -7.16 3.92 2.97
CA MET A 24 -7.95 5.15 3.10
C MET A 24 -7.03 6.38 3.17
N LEU A 25 -5.99 6.35 3.99
CA LEU A 25 -4.98 7.43 4.08
C LEU A 25 -4.24 7.64 2.75
N GLN A 26 -3.94 6.56 2.03
CA GLN A 26 -3.38 6.64 0.69
C GLN A 26 -4.32 7.35 -0.30
N ASN A 27 -5.63 7.11 -0.20
CA ASN A 27 -6.63 7.80 -1.01
C ASN A 27 -6.71 9.31 -0.70
N TYR A 28 -6.28 9.73 0.49
CA TYR A 28 -6.05 11.14 0.83
C TYR A 28 -4.72 11.70 0.31
N GLY A 29 -3.93 10.90 -0.42
CA GLY A 29 -2.66 11.31 -1.01
C GLY A 29 -1.44 11.13 -0.11
N ALA A 30 -1.57 10.35 0.97
CA ALA A 30 -0.43 10.00 1.81
C ALA A 30 0.49 8.99 1.10
N LEU A 31 1.81 9.15 1.24
CA LEU A 31 2.76 8.08 0.95
C LEU A 31 2.67 7.05 2.08
N THR A 32 2.38 5.81 1.76
CA THR A 32 2.27 4.74 2.76
C THR A 32 3.46 3.80 2.69
N ILE A 33 4.07 3.54 3.83
CA ILE A 33 5.23 2.67 4.00
C ILE A 33 4.83 1.55 4.96
N ASP A 34 4.93 0.32 4.52
CA ASP A 34 4.87 -0.86 5.37
C ASP A 34 6.30 -1.16 5.84
N ALA A 35 6.59 -0.86 7.11
CA ALA A 35 7.94 -0.98 7.65
C ALA A 35 8.39 -2.45 7.77
N ASP A 36 7.47 -3.39 8.00
CA ASP A 36 7.77 -4.82 8.03
C ASP A 36 8.20 -5.30 6.64
N LEU A 37 7.54 -4.81 5.58
CA LEU A 37 7.93 -5.12 4.20
C LEU A 37 9.19 -4.37 3.77
N LEU A 38 9.40 -3.14 4.23
CA LEU A 38 10.63 -2.40 3.98
C LEU A 38 11.83 -3.14 4.59
N ALA A 39 11.73 -3.59 5.84
CA ALA A 39 12.74 -4.40 6.50
C ALA A 39 13.06 -5.68 5.70
N GLN A 40 12.04 -6.37 5.20
CA GLN A 40 12.25 -7.55 4.36
C GLN A 40 13.01 -7.25 3.06
N ARG A 41 12.90 -6.05 2.51
CA ARG A 41 13.61 -5.65 1.29
C ARG A 41 15.09 -5.40 1.53
N THR A 42 15.48 -5.01 2.76
CA THR A 42 16.89 -4.75 3.07
C THR A 42 17.76 -6.00 3.04
N TYR A 43 17.15 -7.19 3.10
CA TYR A 43 17.86 -8.47 3.01
C TYR A 43 17.43 -9.36 1.82
N ALA A 44 16.71 -8.82 0.83
CA ALA A 44 16.54 -9.49 -0.45
C ALA A 44 17.89 -9.69 -1.14
N LYS A 45 17.99 -10.60 -2.10
CA LYS A 45 19.21 -10.83 -2.87
C LYS A 45 19.79 -9.51 -3.41
N HIS A 46 21.07 -9.30 -3.21
CA HIS A 46 21.80 -8.06 -3.54
C HIS A 46 21.42 -6.81 -2.70
N ALA A 47 20.62 -6.96 -1.67
CA ALA A 47 20.33 -5.88 -0.74
C ALA A 47 21.41 -5.80 0.36
N PRO A 48 21.56 -4.65 1.05
CA PRO A 48 22.70 -4.40 1.95
C PRO A 48 22.88 -5.41 3.09
N ALA A 49 21.79 -5.94 3.66
CA ALA A 49 21.85 -6.91 4.77
C ALA A 49 21.97 -8.37 4.31
N TYR A 50 21.90 -8.65 3.00
CA TYR A 50 21.89 -10.02 2.46
C TYR A 50 23.11 -10.83 2.86
N ASP A 51 24.31 -10.29 2.62
CA ASP A 51 25.57 -11.00 2.86
C ASP A 51 25.81 -11.24 4.35
N GLU A 52 25.46 -10.30 5.21
CA GLU A 52 25.59 -10.44 6.66
C GLU A 52 24.68 -11.54 7.21
N ILE A 53 23.41 -11.58 6.77
CA ILE A 53 22.45 -12.60 7.18
C ILE A 53 22.86 -13.99 6.67
N THR A 54 23.27 -14.09 5.40
CA THR A 54 23.68 -15.38 4.83
C THR A 54 24.97 -15.90 5.44
N SER A 55 25.89 -15.01 5.83
CA SER A 55 27.12 -15.37 6.53
C SER A 55 26.84 -15.92 7.94
N TYR A 56 25.82 -15.38 8.63
CA TYR A 56 25.49 -15.80 9.99
C TYR A 56 24.60 -17.06 10.03
N TYR A 57 23.53 -17.09 9.24
CA TYR A 57 22.53 -18.16 9.26
C TYR A 57 22.86 -19.32 8.29
N GLY A 58 23.88 -19.17 7.45
CA GLY A 58 24.32 -20.19 6.49
C GLY A 58 23.50 -20.17 5.20
N VAL A 59 23.98 -20.97 4.23
CA VAL A 59 23.33 -21.08 2.90
C VAL A 59 22.04 -21.91 2.93
N GLU A 60 21.76 -22.60 4.02
CA GLU A 60 20.58 -23.44 4.20
C GLU A 60 19.28 -22.62 4.19
N ILE A 61 19.38 -21.32 4.49
CA ILE A 61 18.23 -20.39 4.43
C ILE A 61 17.90 -19.93 3.01
N LEU A 62 18.73 -20.28 2.02
CA LEU A 62 18.53 -19.85 0.63
C LEU A 62 17.56 -20.79 -0.11
N ASP A 63 16.87 -20.21 -1.10
CA ASP A 63 16.10 -20.95 -2.09
C ASP A 63 16.95 -21.31 -3.33
N GLU A 64 16.31 -21.86 -4.38
CA GLU A 64 16.97 -22.30 -5.62
C GLU A 64 17.56 -21.12 -6.43
N ASP A 65 17.02 -19.90 -6.26
CA ASP A 65 17.47 -18.68 -6.90
C ASP A 65 18.55 -17.94 -6.10
N ASN A 66 19.01 -18.52 -4.99
CA ASN A 66 19.88 -17.90 -4.00
C ASN A 66 19.28 -16.62 -3.38
N ASP A 67 17.97 -16.54 -3.23
CA ASP A 67 17.34 -15.55 -2.38
C ASP A 67 17.03 -16.13 -1.00
N ILE A 68 16.86 -15.28 0.02
CA ILE A 68 16.55 -15.75 1.38
C ILE A 68 15.12 -16.28 1.44
N ASP A 69 14.97 -17.60 1.65
CA ASP A 69 13.68 -18.23 1.93
C ASP A 69 13.21 -17.86 3.34
N ARG A 70 12.24 -16.95 3.40
CA ARG A 70 11.68 -16.45 4.67
C ARG A 70 11.07 -17.54 5.54
N LYS A 71 10.61 -18.67 4.96
CA LYS A 71 10.07 -19.78 5.74
C LYS A 71 11.18 -20.53 6.43
N LYS A 72 12.33 -20.71 5.76
CA LYS A 72 13.50 -21.35 6.33
C LYS A 72 14.11 -20.47 7.42
N LEU A 73 14.38 -19.20 7.13
CA LEU A 73 14.86 -18.23 8.11
C LEU A 73 13.89 -18.11 9.29
N GLY A 74 12.59 -18.00 9.03
CA GLY A 74 11.55 -17.89 10.05
C GLY A 74 11.54 -19.10 11.00
N LYS A 75 11.78 -20.33 10.52
CA LYS A 75 11.87 -21.51 11.39
C LYS A 75 13.01 -21.38 12.41
N ILE A 76 14.14 -20.80 12.03
CA ILE A 76 15.28 -20.59 12.91
C ILE A 76 14.95 -19.50 13.93
N VAL A 77 14.58 -18.30 13.46
CA VAL A 77 14.44 -17.14 14.33
C VAL A 77 13.21 -17.18 15.24
N PHE A 78 12.15 -17.92 14.86
CA PHE A 78 10.98 -18.08 15.73
C PHE A 78 11.14 -19.22 16.76
N SER A 79 12.10 -20.14 16.56
CA SER A 79 12.38 -21.20 17.54
C SER A 79 13.22 -20.72 18.72
N GLU A 80 14.03 -19.69 18.53
CA GLU A 80 14.98 -19.19 19.51
C GLU A 80 14.94 -17.65 19.60
N PRO A 81 14.52 -17.05 20.74
CA PRO A 81 14.41 -15.60 20.90
C PRO A 81 15.70 -14.82 20.60
N ASP A 82 16.86 -15.41 20.94
CA ASP A 82 18.16 -14.79 20.69
C ASP A 82 18.46 -14.68 19.19
N GLN A 83 18.00 -15.65 18.39
CA GLN A 83 18.16 -15.60 16.92
C GLN A 83 17.31 -14.50 16.31
N MET A 84 16.08 -14.32 16.81
CA MET A 84 15.23 -13.23 16.36
C MET A 84 15.86 -11.87 16.68
N LYS A 85 16.38 -11.73 17.91
CA LYS A 85 17.04 -10.49 18.33
C LYS A 85 18.25 -10.18 17.44
N HIS A 86 19.05 -11.20 17.14
CA HIS A 86 20.23 -11.03 16.28
C HIS A 86 19.83 -10.62 14.85
N LEU A 87 18.79 -11.25 14.28
CA LEU A 87 18.27 -10.84 12.98
C LEU A 87 17.79 -9.38 12.99
N GLU A 88 17.08 -8.98 14.06
CA GLU A 88 16.63 -7.59 14.22
C GLU A 88 17.83 -6.63 14.33
N GLU A 89 18.91 -6.99 15.05
CA GLU A 89 20.14 -6.18 15.15
C GLU A 89 20.81 -5.95 13.80
N ILE A 90 20.83 -6.97 12.90
CA ILE A 90 21.36 -6.83 11.54
C ILE A 90 20.43 -5.95 10.68
N VAL A 91 19.13 -6.20 10.73
CA VAL A 91 18.17 -5.60 9.78
C VAL A 91 17.82 -4.16 10.12
N HIS A 92 17.76 -3.79 11.42
CA HIS A 92 17.31 -2.47 11.85
C HIS A 92 18.12 -1.31 11.26
N PRO A 93 19.47 -1.30 11.25
CA PRO A 93 20.24 -0.19 10.69
C PRO A 93 19.88 0.08 9.23
N TYR A 94 19.85 -0.97 8.41
CA TYR A 94 19.51 -0.84 6.98
C TYR A 94 18.08 -0.40 6.74
N THR A 95 17.15 -0.81 7.63
CA THR A 95 15.75 -0.37 7.55
C THR A 95 15.63 1.13 7.88
N LEU A 96 16.35 1.61 8.89
CA LEU A 96 16.38 3.02 9.26
C LEU A 96 16.99 3.87 8.14
N ASP A 97 18.09 3.43 7.53
CA ASP A 97 18.72 4.13 6.40
C ASP A 97 17.78 4.25 5.21
N ALA A 98 17.09 3.15 4.87
CA ALA A 98 16.08 3.13 3.81
C ALA A 98 14.91 4.08 4.14
N LEU A 99 14.44 4.08 5.39
CA LEU A 99 13.37 4.96 5.85
C LEU A 99 13.81 6.42 5.77
N GLU A 100 15.00 6.75 6.28
CA GLU A 100 15.55 8.11 6.22
C GLU A 100 15.66 8.60 4.76
N TYR A 101 16.12 7.74 3.86
CA TYR A 101 16.15 8.05 2.44
C TYR A 101 14.75 8.39 1.90
N ILE A 102 13.74 7.55 2.21
CA ILE A 102 12.36 7.77 1.78
C ILE A 102 11.84 9.09 2.34
N LEU A 103 12.02 9.36 3.62
CA LEU A 103 11.59 10.60 4.27
C LEU A 103 12.21 11.86 3.63
N LYS A 104 13.48 11.79 3.26
CA LYS A 104 14.20 12.90 2.58
C LYS A 104 13.71 13.14 1.14
N HIS A 105 13.26 12.10 0.43
CA HIS A 105 12.90 12.20 -0.98
C HIS A 105 11.40 12.22 -1.23
N ALA A 106 10.59 11.97 -0.22
CA ALA A 106 9.14 12.05 -0.32
C ALA A 106 8.70 13.47 -0.70
N ARG A 107 7.75 13.55 -1.64
CA ARG A 107 7.17 14.80 -2.13
C ARG A 107 5.70 14.95 -1.73
N THR A 108 5.25 14.08 -0.85
CA THR A 108 3.91 14.12 -0.26
C THR A 108 3.95 14.92 1.04
N ASN A 109 2.82 15.54 1.40
CA ASN A 109 2.72 16.29 2.66
C ASN A 109 2.47 15.38 3.87
N VAL A 110 2.04 14.13 3.63
CA VAL A 110 1.76 13.13 4.66
C VAL A 110 2.43 11.82 4.29
N ILE A 111 3.06 11.22 5.28
CA ILE A 111 3.64 9.89 5.20
C ILE A 111 2.97 9.03 6.28
N VAL A 112 2.58 7.82 5.93
CA VAL A 112 2.05 6.83 6.87
C VAL A 112 3.07 5.71 7.01
N LEU A 113 3.56 5.52 8.22
CA LEU A 113 4.45 4.43 8.59
C LEU A 113 3.62 3.34 9.28
N GLU A 114 3.29 2.26 8.56
CA GLU A 114 2.56 1.13 9.12
C GLU A 114 3.52 0.13 9.75
N MET A 115 3.29 -0.22 11.02
CA MET A 115 4.03 -1.27 11.70
C MET A 115 3.27 -1.83 12.91
N ILE A 116 3.38 -3.15 13.12
CA ILE A 116 2.78 -3.79 14.32
C ILE A 116 3.57 -3.43 15.57
N LYS A 117 4.89 -3.49 15.51
CA LYS A 117 5.82 -3.25 16.63
C LYS A 117 6.33 -1.81 16.67
N LEU A 118 5.48 -0.82 16.33
CA LEU A 118 5.87 0.60 16.19
C LEU A 118 6.51 1.16 17.47
N PHE A 119 5.95 0.82 18.63
CA PHE A 119 6.45 1.26 19.93
C PHE A 119 7.69 0.49 20.36
N GLU A 120 7.66 -0.82 20.17
CA GLU A 120 8.66 -1.75 20.67
C GLU A 120 10.05 -1.49 20.05
N ILE A 121 10.10 -0.96 18.83
CA ILE A 121 11.36 -0.65 18.13
C ILE A 121 11.70 0.84 18.10
N GLY A 122 10.93 1.68 18.81
CA GLY A 122 11.20 3.11 18.95
C GLY A 122 10.85 3.97 17.72
N LEU A 123 10.25 3.42 16.66
CA LEU A 123 9.86 4.21 15.49
C LEU A 123 8.70 5.18 15.76
N GLY A 124 8.00 5.03 16.87
CA GLY A 124 6.99 5.97 17.30
C GLY A 124 7.53 7.39 17.52
N GLU A 125 8.82 7.53 17.90
CA GLU A 125 9.48 8.84 18.10
C GLU A 125 9.68 9.63 16.80
N LEU A 126 9.61 8.95 15.65
CA LEU A 126 9.67 9.60 14.33
C LEU A 126 8.31 10.12 13.87
N CYS A 127 7.23 9.77 14.57
CA CYS A 127 5.87 10.07 14.15
C CYS A 127 5.35 11.35 14.82
N ASP A 128 4.72 12.22 14.02
CA ASP A 128 4.05 13.42 14.53
C ASP A 128 2.70 13.07 15.21
N SER A 129 2.08 11.94 14.81
CA SER A 129 0.84 11.43 15.40
C SER A 129 0.80 9.90 15.28
N ILE A 130 0.31 9.23 16.32
CA ILE A 130 0.19 7.77 16.37
C ILE A 130 -1.27 7.37 16.31
N TRP A 131 -1.60 6.57 15.32
CA TRP A 131 -2.94 6.06 15.06
C TRP A 131 -3.01 4.56 15.32
N VAL A 132 -4.00 4.13 16.08
CA VAL A 132 -4.19 2.72 16.42
C VAL A 132 -5.48 2.19 15.83
N CYS A 133 -5.38 1.15 15.00
CA CYS A 133 -6.54 0.40 14.55
C CYS A 133 -6.92 -0.67 15.57
N THR A 134 -8.20 -0.75 15.90
CA THR A 134 -8.73 -1.70 16.87
C THR A 134 -9.93 -2.48 16.32
N ALA A 135 -10.07 -3.72 16.77
CA ALA A 135 -11.25 -4.55 16.61
C ALA A 135 -11.27 -5.60 17.74
N PRO A 136 -12.45 -6.09 18.17
CA PRO A 136 -12.56 -7.16 19.15
C PRO A 136 -11.82 -8.43 18.72
N ASP A 137 -11.33 -9.19 19.69
CA ASP A 137 -10.57 -10.43 19.45
C ASP A 137 -11.34 -11.45 18.60
N GLN A 138 -12.65 -11.56 18.84
CA GLN A 138 -13.52 -12.43 18.04
C GLN A 138 -13.50 -12.02 16.56
N VAL A 139 -13.68 -10.74 16.26
CA VAL A 139 -13.68 -10.21 14.89
C VAL A 139 -12.31 -10.40 14.23
N ARG A 140 -11.23 -10.17 14.98
CA ARG A 140 -9.86 -10.43 14.51
C ARG A 140 -9.63 -11.90 14.19
N ALA A 141 -10.13 -12.81 15.05
CA ALA A 141 -10.04 -14.25 14.82
C ALA A 141 -10.83 -14.68 13.57
N GLU A 142 -12.06 -14.18 13.39
CA GLU A 142 -12.88 -14.44 12.20
C GLU A 142 -12.18 -13.96 10.91
N ARG A 143 -11.57 -12.78 10.92
CA ARG A 143 -10.77 -12.26 9.78
C ARG A 143 -9.57 -13.16 9.47
N LEU A 144 -8.86 -13.65 10.49
CA LEU A 144 -7.73 -14.56 10.31
C LEU A 144 -8.15 -15.92 9.71
N VAL A 145 -9.28 -16.47 10.15
CA VAL A 145 -9.83 -17.69 9.57
C VAL A 145 -10.22 -17.49 8.12
N ASN A 146 -10.97 -16.42 7.82
CA ASN A 146 -11.52 -16.18 6.49
C ASN A 146 -10.46 -15.72 5.46
N GLU A 147 -9.49 -14.90 5.87
CA GLU A 147 -8.52 -14.28 4.94
C GLU A 147 -7.21 -15.06 4.85
N ARG A 148 -6.83 -15.81 5.90
CA ARG A 148 -5.55 -16.51 5.97
C ARG A 148 -5.66 -18.02 6.11
N SER A 149 -6.88 -18.57 6.00
CA SER A 149 -7.16 -20.00 6.09
C SER A 149 -6.57 -20.67 7.36
N LEU A 150 -6.55 -19.94 8.47
CA LEU A 150 -6.12 -20.48 9.76
C LEU A 150 -7.25 -21.24 10.45
N SER A 151 -6.92 -22.21 11.30
CA SER A 151 -7.90 -22.73 12.24
C SER A 151 -8.21 -21.67 13.31
N ILE A 152 -9.36 -21.77 13.95
CA ILE A 152 -9.76 -20.82 15.02
C ILE A 152 -8.77 -20.84 16.18
N GLN A 153 -8.22 -21.99 16.54
CA GLN A 153 -7.19 -22.10 17.57
C GLN A 153 -5.92 -21.36 17.18
N GLN A 154 -5.41 -21.56 15.95
CA GLN A 154 -4.24 -20.84 15.43
C GLN A 154 -4.46 -19.33 15.38
N ALA A 155 -5.69 -18.89 15.10
CA ALA A 155 -6.05 -17.47 15.10
C ALA A 155 -5.92 -16.87 16.52
N TYR A 156 -6.50 -17.53 17.53
CA TYR A 156 -6.37 -17.08 18.92
C TYR A 156 -4.94 -17.17 19.45
N ASP A 157 -4.19 -18.21 19.11
CA ASP A 157 -2.78 -18.34 19.50
C ASP A 157 -1.96 -17.14 19.00
N ARG A 158 -2.19 -16.70 17.75
CA ARG A 158 -1.54 -15.51 17.18
C ARG A 158 -2.00 -14.20 17.81
N ILE A 159 -3.28 -14.10 18.19
CA ILE A 159 -3.82 -12.94 18.89
C ILE A 159 -3.19 -12.83 20.27
N ASN A 160 -3.12 -13.93 21.01
CA ASN A 160 -2.62 -13.98 22.39
C ASN A 160 -1.09 -13.84 22.48
N SER A 161 -0.35 -14.10 21.38
CA SER A 161 1.11 -13.91 21.34
C SER A 161 1.54 -12.44 21.21
N GLN A 162 0.59 -11.52 20.99
CA GLN A 162 0.90 -10.09 20.82
C GLN A 162 0.68 -9.32 22.15
N THR A 163 1.36 -8.18 22.25
CA THR A 163 1.16 -7.20 23.32
C THR A 163 -0.32 -6.80 23.41
N LEU A 164 -0.82 -6.60 24.62
CA LEU A 164 -2.20 -6.16 24.84
C LEU A 164 -2.49 -4.89 24.04
N GLN A 165 -3.58 -4.92 23.26
CA GLN A 165 -3.97 -3.80 22.41
C GLN A 165 -4.22 -2.51 23.20
N GLN A 166 -4.67 -2.62 24.44
CA GLN A 166 -4.91 -1.48 25.32
C GLN A 166 -3.65 -0.63 25.53
N ILE A 167 -2.47 -1.24 25.64
CA ILE A 167 -1.21 -0.50 25.77
C ILE A 167 -0.97 0.40 24.55
N LYS A 168 -1.30 -0.06 23.35
CA LYS A 168 -1.17 0.74 22.13
C LYS A 168 -2.20 1.87 22.09
N ILE A 169 -3.42 1.60 22.54
CA ILE A 169 -4.50 2.60 22.62
C ILE A 169 -4.11 3.73 23.57
N ASP A 170 -3.58 3.39 24.75
CA ASP A 170 -3.23 4.36 25.79
C ASP A 170 -2.10 5.33 25.34
N HIS A 171 -1.31 4.93 24.34
CA HIS A 171 -0.20 5.74 23.78
C HIS A 171 -0.51 6.30 22.38
N SER A 172 -1.78 6.33 21.99
CA SER A 172 -2.17 6.81 20.65
C SER A 172 -2.91 8.15 20.71
N ASP A 173 -2.74 8.95 19.64
CA ASP A 173 -3.45 10.22 19.45
C ASP A 173 -4.82 10.01 18.80
N VAL A 174 -4.95 8.96 17.98
CA VAL A 174 -6.19 8.62 17.28
C VAL A 174 -6.42 7.12 17.35
N VAL A 175 -7.63 6.73 17.76
CA VAL A 175 -8.10 5.34 17.75
C VAL A 175 -9.13 5.18 16.65
N ILE A 176 -8.92 4.20 15.76
CA ILE A 176 -9.84 3.85 14.68
C ILE A 176 -10.45 2.49 14.98
N ASP A 177 -11.73 2.47 15.29
CA ASP A 177 -12.50 1.24 15.37
C ASP A 177 -12.82 0.72 13.96
N THR A 178 -12.42 -0.50 13.67
CA THR A 178 -12.64 -1.16 12.39
C THR A 178 -13.69 -2.27 12.46
N ASP A 179 -14.37 -2.42 13.60
CA ASP A 179 -15.53 -3.31 13.76
C ASP A 179 -16.84 -2.56 13.43
N CYS A 180 -16.86 -1.97 12.25
CA CYS A 180 -18.00 -1.19 11.77
C CYS A 180 -18.05 -1.21 10.24
N TYR A 181 -19.06 -0.58 9.64
CA TYR A 181 -19.13 -0.38 8.20
C TYR A 181 -17.97 0.47 7.69
N PHE A 182 -17.57 0.26 6.44
CA PHE A 182 -16.48 1.02 5.80
C PHE A 182 -16.72 2.53 5.80
N THR A 183 -17.97 2.97 5.63
CA THR A 183 -18.38 4.37 5.76
C THR A 183 -17.96 4.94 7.11
N ARG A 184 -18.23 4.24 8.21
CA ARG A 184 -17.89 4.71 9.55
C ARG A 184 -16.38 4.71 9.80
N THR A 185 -15.66 3.70 9.32
CA THR A 185 -14.18 3.70 9.37
C THR A 185 -13.62 4.90 8.60
N TRP A 186 -14.18 5.20 7.43
CA TRP A 186 -13.77 6.35 6.63
C TRP A 186 -14.01 7.68 7.34
N GLU A 187 -15.18 7.86 7.98
CA GLU A 187 -15.50 9.04 8.79
C GLU A 187 -14.47 9.24 9.92
N GLN A 188 -14.12 8.19 10.65
CA GLN A 188 -13.10 8.23 11.70
C GLN A 188 -11.73 8.66 11.16
N VAL A 189 -11.31 8.11 10.02
CA VAL A 189 -10.07 8.51 9.34
C VAL A 189 -10.12 9.99 8.95
N GLN A 190 -11.24 10.46 8.44
CA GLN A 190 -11.43 11.86 8.07
C GLN A 190 -11.40 12.80 9.28
N GLU A 191 -12.02 12.39 10.40
CA GLU A 191 -11.99 13.12 11.67
C GLU A 191 -10.55 13.20 12.21
N GLY A 192 -9.80 12.09 12.17
CA GLY A 192 -8.40 12.05 12.57
C GLY A 192 -7.51 12.97 11.72
N ILE A 193 -7.69 12.98 10.40
CA ILE A 193 -6.97 13.90 9.52
C ILE A 193 -7.27 15.35 9.86
N LYS A 194 -8.53 15.70 10.09
CA LYS A 194 -8.93 17.07 10.45
C LYS A 194 -8.38 17.51 11.81
N LYS A 195 -8.24 16.58 12.76
CA LYS A 195 -7.78 16.84 14.11
C LYS A 195 -6.26 17.00 14.18
N GLU A 196 -5.51 16.06 13.59
CA GLU A 196 -4.08 15.90 13.79
C GLU A 196 -3.24 16.47 12.66
N VAL A 197 -3.73 16.36 11.42
CA VAL A 197 -2.98 16.84 10.26
C VAL A 197 -3.36 18.29 10.02
N VAL A 198 -2.49 19.23 10.37
CA VAL A 198 -2.63 20.65 10.00
C VAL A 198 -2.89 20.73 8.49
N PRO A 199 -3.87 21.54 8.04
CA PRO A 199 -4.49 21.38 6.74
C PRO A 199 -3.48 21.12 5.64
N ILE A 200 -3.50 19.88 5.16
CA ILE A 200 -2.76 19.46 3.99
C ILE A 200 -3.27 20.39 2.90
N HIS A 201 -2.43 21.34 2.49
CA HIS A 201 -2.73 22.09 1.29
C HIS A 201 -2.91 21.06 0.20
N ASN A 202 -4.18 20.86 -0.18
CA ASN A 202 -4.67 19.87 -1.12
C ASN A 202 -3.66 19.53 -2.21
N THR A 203 -2.79 18.54 -1.97
CA THR A 203 -2.02 17.87 -3.03
C THR A 203 -2.96 17.13 -3.99
N THR A 204 -4.21 16.96 -3.59
CA THR A 204 -5.34 16.49 -4.38
C THR A 204 -5.97 17.57 -5.26
N ARG A 205 -5.28 18.70 -5.54
CA ARG A 205 -5.75 19.60 -6.59
C ARG A 205 -5.83 18.83 -7.88
N GLY A 206 -7.06 18.61 -8.34
CA GLY A 206 -7.32 17.96 -9.61
C GLY A 206 -6.49 18.58 -10.71
N ARG A 207 -6.00 17.77 -11.63
CA ARG A 207 -5.22 18.22 -12.78
C ARG A 207 -6.17 18.51 -13.93
N TRP A 208 -6.09 19.75 -14.42
CA TRP A 208 -6.80 20.15 -15.63
C TRP A 208 -6.12 19.56 -16.86
N LEU A 209 -6.87 18.84 -17.70
CA LEU A 209 -6.33 18.18 -18.90
C LEU A 209 -6.69 18.91 -20.22
N GLY A 210 -7.29 20.10 -20.14
CA GLY A 210 -7.86 20.84 -21.26
C GLY A 210 -9.30 20.42 -21.53
N ASP A 211 -9.98 21.12 -22.44
CA ASP A 211 -11.35 20.84 -22.88
C ASP A 211 -12.38 20.58 -21.76
N SER A 212 -12.25 21.30 -20.64
CA SER A 212 -13.14 21.17 -19.47
C SER A 212 -13.06 19.82 -18.74
N LEU A 213 -11.94 19.09 -18.88
CA LEU A 213 -11.72 17.81 -18.22
C LEU A 213 -10.85 17.95 -16.97
N TRP A 214 -11.37 17.46 -15.84
CA TRP A 214 -10.66 17.40 -14.56
C TRP A 214 -10.40 15.97 -14.16
N VAL A 215 -9.21 15.71 -13.63
CA VAL A 215 -8.84 14.43 -13.05
C VAL A 215 -8.38 14.67 -11.61
N ARG A 216 -8.99 13.95 -10.68
CA ARG A 216 -8.62 14.03 -9.26
C ARG A 216 -8.97 12.73 -8.54
N PRO A 217 -8.32 12.44 -7.39
CA PRO A 217 -8.75 11.35 -6.53
C PRO A 217 -10.24 11.48 -6.21
N LEU A 218 -10.95 10.35 -6.20
CA LEU A 218 -12.34 10.30 -5.81
C LEU A 218 -12.48 10.72 -4.34
N SER A 219 -13.22 11.77 -4.08
CA SER A 219 -13.47 12.25 -2.72
C SER A 219 -14.62 11.50 -2.07
N PHE A 220 -14.66 11.50 -0.75
CA PHE A 220 -15.74 10.91 0.05
C PHE A 220 -17.12 11.42 -0.38
N SER A 221 -17.26 12.74 -0.61
CA SER A 221 -18.52 13.37 -1.04
C SER A 221 -19.00 12.95 -2.43
N GLU A 222 -18.16 12.30 -3.22
CA GLU A 222 -18.44 11.90 -4.60
C GLU A 222 -18.77 10.42 -4.76
N VAL A 223 -18.72 9.66 -3.66
CA VAL A 223 -18.99 8.22 -3.70
C VAL A 223 -20.39 7.90 -4.21
N VAL A 224 -21.37 8.74 -3.88
CA VAL A 224 -22.75 8.61 -4.41
C VAL A 224 -22.75 8.74 -5.94
N SER A 225 -22.12 9.80 -6.47
CA SER A 225 -22.01 10.02 -7.93
C SER A 225 -21.23 8.89 -8.61
N CYS A 226 -20.25 8.31 -7.91
CA CYS A 226 -19.50 7.13 -8.40
C CYS A 226 -20.41 5.90 -8.48
N ALA A 227 -21.21 5.63 -7.45
CA ALA A 227 -22.17 4.52 -7.44
C ALA A 227 -23.22 4.66 -8.55
N GLU A 228 -23.75 5.85 -8.75
CA GLU A 228 -24.69 6.17 -9.84
C GLU A 228 -24.06 5.97 -11.21
N PHE A 229 -22.81 6.45 -11.40
CA PHE A 229 -22.06 6.27 -12.63
C PHE A 229 -21.84 4.79 -12.95
N LEU A 230 -21.35 4.00 -11.99
CA LEU A 230 -21.13 2.56 -12.15
C LEU A 230 -22.44 1.83 -12.45
N SER A 231 -23.53 2.17 -11.74
CA SER A 231 -24.87 1.60 -11.98
C SER A 231 -25.33 1.86 -13.42
N SER A 232 -25.10 3.07 -13.93
CA SER A 232 -25.48 3.44 -15.30
C SER A 232 -24.74 2.64 -16.38
N LEU A 233 -23.52 2.17 -16.09
CA LEU A 233 -22.71 1.38 -17.01
C LEU A 233 -23.01 -0.09 -16.95
N GLN A 234 -23.24 -0.62 -15.74
CA GLN A 234 -23.44 -2.05 -15.51
C GLN A 234 -24.91 -2.50 -15.73
N GLY A 235 -25.85 -1.55 -15.78
CA GLY A 235 -27.28 -1.86 -15.86
C GLY A 235 -27.86 -2.48 -14.57
N THR A 236 -27.10 -2.49 -13.49
CA THR A 236 -27.47 -2.98 -12.15
C THR A 236 -27.17 -1.92 -11.11
N THR A 237 -27.92 -1.92 -10.00
CA THR A 237 -27.69 -0.94 -8.92
C THR A 237 -26.40 -1.29 -8.16
N VAL A 238 -25.43 -0.38 -8.19
CA VAL A 238 -24.22 -0.43 -7.35
C VAL A 238 -24.50 0.33 -6.06
N GLN A 239 -24.32 -0.33 -4.93
CA GLN A 239 -24.54 0.28 -3.63
C GLN A 239 -23.36 1.18 -3.23
N VAL A 240 -23.66 2.28 -2.54
CA VAL A 240 -22.64 3.24 -2.03
C VAL A 240 -21.60 2.50 -1.15
N GLU A 241 -22.03 1.56 -0.32
CA GLU A 241 -21.15 0.76 0.54
C GLU A 241 -20.18 -0.11 -0.26
N GLU A 242 -20.55 -0.60 -1.45
CA GLU A 242 -19.66 -1.34 -2.34
C GLU A 242 -18.52 -0.46 -2.86
N VAL A 243 -18.82 0.82 -3.16
CA VAL A 243 -17.78 1.79 -3.57
C VAL A 243 -16.84 2.08 -2.41
N PHE A 244 -17.36 2.28 -1.20
CA PHE A 244 -16.52 2.44 0.00
C PHE A 244 -15.65 1.23 0.27
N LYS A 245 -16.19 0.02 0.16
CA LYS A 245 -15.44 -1.23 0.29
C LYS A 245 -14.31 -1.30 -0.75
N SER A 246 -14.58 -0.91 -1.97
CA SER A 246 -13.56 -0.84 -3.03
C SER A 246 -12.46 0.17 -2.69
N LEU A 247 -12.80 1.37 -2.21
CA LEU A 247 -11.83 2.37 -1.75
C LEU A 247 -11.02 1.92 -0.52
N GLY A 248 -11.51 0.98 0.27
CA GLY A 248 -10.76 0.33 1.35
C GLY A 248 -9.70 -0.65 0.86
N THR A 249 -9.69 -0.99 -0.43
CA THR A 249 -8.76 -1.97 -1.04
C THR A 249 -8.01 -1.45 -2.25
N SER A 250 -8.44 -0.33 -2.84
CA SER A 250 -7.84 0.28 -4.03
C SER A 250 -7.98 1.79 -4.00
N SER A 251 -7.23 2.48 -4.85
CA SER A 251 -7.37 3.91 -5.10
C SER A 251 -8.17 4.15 -6.36
N MET A 252 -9.02 5.17 -6.35
CA MET A 252 -9.78 5.58 -7.50
C MET A 252 -9.51 7.03 -7.86
N MET A 253 -9.28 7.29 -9.14
CA MET A 253 -9.29 8.63 -9.69
C MET A 253 -10.54 8.84 -10.52
N ALA A 254 -11.20 9.96 -10.31
CA ALA A 254 -12.39 10.35 -11.02
C ALA A 254 -12.05 11.33 -12.16
N TYR A 255 -12.66 11.13 -13.29
CA TYR A 255 -12.58 11.99 -14.48
C TYR A 255 -13.88 12.74 -14.63
N TRP A 256 -13.80 14.05 -14.54
CA TRP A 256 -14.95 14.94 -14.61
C TRP A 256 -14.88 15.78 -15.87
N HIS A 257 -15.93 15.75 -16.67
CA HIS A 257 -16.13 16.70 -17.75
C HIS A 257 -17.18 17.73 -17.34
N LYS A 258 -16.75 18.98 -17.15
CA LYS A 258 -17.57 20.00 -16.47
C LYS A 258 -17.95 19.53 -15.06
N HIS A 259 -19.21 19.12 -14.85
CA HIS A 259 -19.74 18.63 -13.58
C HIS A 259 -20.19 17.16 -13.63
N GLU A 260 -19.95 16.48 -14.74
CA GLU A 260 -20.36 15.10 -14.96
C GLU A 260 -19.17 14.15 -14.77
N LEU A 261 -19.36 13.08 -14.01
CA LEU A 261 -18.41 12.00 -13.89
C LEU A 261 -18.44 11.17 -15.18
N VAL A 262 -17.32 11.11 -15.89
CA VAL A 262 -17.24 10.49 -17.22
C VAL A 262 -16.32 9.28 -17.27
N GLY A 263 -15.55 9.04 -16.21
CA GLY A 263 -14.68 7.87 -16.11
C GLY A 263 -14.02 7.74 -14.76
N LEU A 264 -13.51 6.54 -14.50
CA LEU A 264 -12.78 6.15 -13.31
C LEU A 264 -11.52 5.39 -13.71
N LEU A 265 -10.44 5.61 -12.97
CA LEU A 265 -9.23 4.82 -13.02
C LEU A 265 -9.06 4.15 -11.66
N ASN A 266 -9.10 2.82 -11.66
CA ASN A 266 -8.93 2.01 -10.45
C ASN A 266 -7.54 1.40 -10.42
N TRP A 267 -6.80 1.64 -9.35
CA TRP A 267 -5.43 1.20 -9.20
C TRP A 267 -5.09 0.82 -7.77
N ARG A 268 -4.04 0.03 -7.62
CA ARG A 268 -3.51 -0.39 -6.32
C ARG A 268 -2.03 -0.09 -6.22
N MET A 269 -1.59 0.13 -5.00
CA MET A 269 -0.17 0.30 -4.72
C MET A 269 0.20 -0.48 -3.46
N ALA A 270 1.29 -1.22 -3.55
CA ALA A 270 1.94 -1.84 -2.41
C ALA A 270 3.41 -2.09 -2.74
N ASN A 271 4.27 -2.02 -1.73
CA ASN A 271 5.70 -2.33 -1.86
C ASN A 271 6.41 -1.56 -2.97
N PHE A 272 6.05 -0.28 -3.15
CA PHE A 272 6.60 0.59 -4.22
C PHE A 272 6.33 0.08 -5.65
N VAL A 273 5.28 -0.72 -5.81
CA VAL A 273 4.74 -1.15 -7.11
C VAL A 273 3.32 -0.64 -7.22
N THR A 274 2.95 -0.14 -8.41
CA THR A 274 1.57 0.21 -8.72
C THR A 274 1.00 -0.74 -9.76
N LEU A 275 -0.28 -1.07 -9.62
CA LEU A 275 -1.02 -1.91 -10.55
C LEU A 275 -2.32 -1.20 -10.95
N LEU A 276 -2.40 -0.75 -12.21
CA LEU A 276 -3.65 -0.32 -12.82
C LEU A 276 -4.52 -1.54 -13.09
N ILE A 277 -5.67 -1.60 -12.42
CA ILE A 277 -6.60 -2.71 -12.53
C ILE A 277 -7.56 -2.46 -13.67
N GLU A 278 -8.19 -1.28 -13.69
CA GLU A 278 -9.29 -1.00 -14.58
C GLU A 278 -9.37 0.49 -14.92
N LEU A 279 -9.71 0.75 -16.15
CA LEU A 279 -10.09 2.05 -16.69
C LEU A 279 -11.54 1.97 -17.16
N ILE A 280 -12.41 2.66 -16.47
CA ILE A 280 -13.85 2.68 -16.74
C ILE A 280 -14.22 4.01 -17.39
N SER A 281 -14.91 3.98 -18.51
CA SER A 281 -15.41 5.19 -19.19
C SER A 281 -16.77 4.94 -19.84
N LYS A 282 -17.54 6.01 -20.06
CA LYS A 282 -18.79 5.90 -20.81
C LYS A 282 -18.54 5.44 -22.26
N PRO A 283 -19.30 4.45 -22.77
CA PRO A 283 -19.19 4.00 -24.16
C PRO A 283 -19.46 5.15 -25.13
N GLY A 284 -18.70 5.18 -26.23
CA GLY A 284 -18.94 6.13 -27.34
C GLY A 284 -18.47 7.56 -27.12
N GLN A 285 -17.87 7.89 -25.99
CA GLN A 285 -17.28 9.20 -25.74
C GLN A 285 -15.76 9.13 -25.88
N SER A 286 -15.20 9.90 -26.80
CA SER A 286 -13.74 10.06 -26.96
C SER A 286 -13.20 10.97 -25.85
N TYR A 287 -13.23 10.49 -24.60
CA TYR A 287 -12.52 11.17 -23.51
C TYR A 287 -11.04 10.82 -23.54
N PRO A 288 -10.21 11.65 -22.88
CA PRO A 288 -8.88 11.93 -23.36
C PRO A 288 -8.14 10.65 -23.63
N ARG A 289 -7.46 10.70 -24.73
CA ARG A 289 -6.58 9.64 -25.19
C ARG A 289 -5.90 8.99 -23.97
N THR A 290 -6.06 7.69 -23.86
CA THR A 290 -5.53 6.81 -22.82
C THR A 290 -4.10 7.18 -22.40
N GLY A 291 -3.27 7.72 -23.33
CA GLY A 291 -1.92 8.21 -23.04
C GLY A 291 -1.84 9.37 -22.04
N LYS A 292 -2.83 10.30 -21.98
CA LYS A 292 -2.85 11.36 -20.95
C LYS A 292 -3.17 10.78 -19.58
N MET A 293 -4.03 9.78 -19.49
CA MET A 293 -4.40 9.09 -18.26
C MET A 293 -3.22 8.29 -17.71
N LEU A 294 -2.51 7.59 -18.58
CA LEU A 294 -1.27 6.88 -18.22
C LEU A 294 -0.18 7.83 -17.71
N GLY A 295 -0.03 9.01 -18.32
CA GLY A 295 0.90 10.03 -17.84
C GLY A 295 0.61 10.52 -16.41
N ILE A 296 -0.68 10.61 -16.04
CA ILE A 296 -1.09 10.95 -14.67
C ILE A 296 -0.78 9.79 -13.73
N TYR A 297 -1.12 8.56 -14.11
CA TYR A 297 -0.83 7.37 -13.34
C TYR A 297 0.68 7.20 -13.11
N GLU A 298 1.51 7.39 -14.12
CA GLU A 298 2.97 7.39 -14.00
C GLU A 298 3.45 8.51 -13.06
N THR A 299 2.89 9.71 -13.17
CA THR A 299 3.25 10.84 -12.30
C THR A 299 2.94 10.53 -10.84
N LEU A 300 1.76 9.97 -10.56
CA LEU A 300 1.38 9.55 -9.21
C LEU A 300 2.29 8.44 -8.68
N SER A 301 2.57 7.43 -9.51
CA SER A 301 3.48 6.35 -9.15
C SER A 301 4.86 6.89 -8.75
N ARG A 302 5.39 7.87 -9.47
CA ARG A 302 6.67 8.53 -9.14
C ARG A 302 6.60 9.38 -7.88
N LEU A 303 5.46 10.05 -7.60
CA LEU A 303 5.26 10.82 -6.36
C LEU A 303 5.26 9.89 -5.14
N HIS A 304 4.78 8.68 -5.30
CA HIS A 304 4.77 7.63 -4.29
C HIS A 304 6.04 6.76 -4.30
N LEU A 305 7.10 7.21 -4.95
CA LEU A 305 8.40 6.52 -5.05
C LEU A 305 8.30 5.08 -5.57
N CYS A 306 7.31 4.79 -6.42
CA CYS A 306 7.17 3.46 -7.00
C CYS A 306 8.32 3.15 -7.96
N GLU A 307 8.79 1.92 -7.90
CA GLU A 307 9.86 1.39 -8.74
C GLU A 307 9.33 0.79 -10.02
N MET A 308 8.09 0.28 -9.97
CA MET A 308 7.44 -0.34 -11.10
C MET A 308 6.01 0.14 -11.23
N LEU A 309 5.62 0.39 -12.46
CA LEU A 309 4.27 0.65 -12.90
C LEU A 309 3.78 -0.54 -13.71
N CYS A 310 2.70 -1.15 -13.23
CA CYS A 310 2.08 -2.31 -13.86
C CYS A 310 0.68 -1.97 -14.36
N ILE A 311 0.26 -2.63 -15.43
CA ILE A 311 -1.06 -2.47 -16.04
C ILE A 311 -1.60 -3.85 -16.35
N SER A 312 -2.78 -4.18 -15.83
CA SER A 312 -3.48 -5.41 -16.21
C SER A 312 -3.84 -5.39 -17.70
N ALA A 313 -3.65 -6.49 -18.39
CA ALA A 313 -4.11 -6.62 -19.79
C ALA A 313 -5.63 -6.41 -19.93
N ASN A 314 -6.38 -6.69 -18.86
CA ASN A 314 -7.82 -6.52 -18.81
C ASN A 314 -8.25 -5.11 -18.36
N SER A 315 -7.32 -4.16 -18.25
CA SER A 315 -7.58 -2.80 -17.75
C SER A 315 -8.42 -1.91 -18.66
N GLY A 316 -8.76 -2.36 -19.86
CA GLY A 316 -9.46 -1.52 -20.86
C GLY A 316 -8.54 -0.55 -21.63
N LEU A 317 -7.23 -0.71 -21.52
CA LEU A 317 -6.27 0.07 -22.28
C LEU A 317 -6.27 -0.32 -23.77
N ASP A 318 -6.18 0.68 -24.65
CA ASP A 318 -6.00 0.44 -26.08
C ASP A 318 -4.62 -0.16 -26.42
N MET A 319 -4.54 -0.89 -27.54
CA MET A 319 -3.33 -1.60 -27.95
C MET A 319 -2.12 -0.67 -28.22
N ASP A 320 -2.36 0.56 -28.66
CA ASP A 320 -1.25 1.49 -28.95
C ASP A 320 -0.64 2.03 -27.66
N SER A 321 -1.45 2.23 -26.63
CA SER A 321 -0.98 2.57 -25.27
C SER A 321 -0.20 1.42 -24.63
N GLN A 322 -0.60 0.17 -24.88
CA GLN A 322 0.09 -1.02 -24.37
C GLN A 322 1.50 -1.20 -24.96
N LYS A 323 1.74 -0.82 -26.22
CA LYS A 323 3.05 -0.93 -26.89
C LYS A 323 4.18 -0.15 -26.22
N GLN A 324 3.88 0.78 -25.32
CA GLN A 324 4.86 1.56 -24.57
C GLN A 324 5.42 0.81 -23.36
N PHE A 325 4.92 -0.39 -23.07
CA PHE A 325 5.24 -1.19 -21.90
C PHE A 325 5.86 -2.53 -22.30
N ASN A 326 6.71 -3.04 -21.44
CA ASN A 326 7.15 -4.43 -21.50
C ASN A 326 6.03 -5.36 -21.08
N TYR A 327 6.08 -6.60 -21.51
CA TYR A 327 5.05 -7.62 -21.24
C TYR A 327 5.65 -8.77 -20.46
N ILE A 328 4.94 -9.23 -19.42
CA ILE A 328 5.34 -10.38 -18.61
C ILE A 328 4.11 -11.14 -18.09
N LEU A 329 4.24 -12.45 -17.94
CA LEU A 329 3.29 -13.24 -17.16
C LEU A 329 3.65 -13.18 -15.68
N PRO A 330 2.68 -13.06 -14.75
CA PRO A 330 2.94 -13.02 -13.31
C PRO A 330 3.82 -14.18 -12.82
N ALA A 331 3.63 -15.37 -13.37
CA ALA A 331 4.44 -16.56 -13.04
C ALA A 331 5.94 -16.43 -13.35
N LYS A 332 6.33 -15.47 -14.21
CA LYS A 332 7.73 -15.20 -14.59
C LYS A 332 8.35 -14.04 -13.82
N LEU A 333 7.63 -13.42 -12.90
CA LEU A 333 8.15 -12.36 -12.06
C LEU A 333 9.01 -12.95 -10.95
N THR A 334 10.30 -12.66 -11.00
CA THR A 334 11.27 -13.15 -10.01
C THR A 334 11.38 -12.28 -8.76
N ASN A 335 11.03 -10.98 -8.86
CA ASN A 335 11.07 -10.10 -7.70
C ASN A 335 9.90 -10.41 -6.74
N PRO A 336 10.15 -10.86 -5.49
CA PRO A 336 9.09 -11.28 -4.56
C PRO A 336 8.10 -10.17 -4.20
N ALA A 337 8.56 -8.92 -4.11
CA ALA A 337 7.70 -7.78 -3.79
C ALA A 337 6.71 -7.50 -4.93
N TRP A 338 7.17 -7.58 -6.17
CA TRP A 338 6.36 -7.37 -7.36
C TRP A 338 5.39 -8.52 -7.58
N HIS A 339 5.89 -9.76 -7.45
CA HIS A 339 5.09 -10.97 -7.55
C HIS A 339 3.94 -10.97 -6.54
N SER A 340 4.20 -10.61 -5.28
CA SER A 340 3.20 -10.58 -4.20
C SER A 340 2.02 -9.65 -4.49
N LEU A 341 2.25 -8.45 -5.03
CA LEU A 341 1.16 -7.54 -5.39
C LEU A 341 0.37 -8.08 -6.59
N ILE A 342 1.08 -8.48 -7.64
CA ILE A 342 0.44 -8.85 -8.91
C ILE A 342 -0.37 -10.12 -8.76
N THR A 343 0.18 -11.17 -8.15
CA THR A 343 -0.51 -12.45 -7.97
C THR A 343 -1.67 -12.41 -6.97
N ARG A 344 -1.68 -11.42 -6.07
CA ARG A 344 -2.80 -11.21 -5.17
C ARG A 344 -4.08 -10.76 -5.88
N TYR A 345 -3.95 -10.10 -7.03
CA TYR A 345 -5.07 -9.46 -7.73
C TYR A 345 -5.30 -9.96 -9.14
N LEU A 346 -4.32 -10.64 -9.72
CA LEU A 346 -4.41 -11.19 -11.07
C LEU A 346 -4.12 -12.70 -11.02
N THR A 347 -4.76 -13.45 -11.92
CA THR A 347 -4.44 -14.87 -12.11
C THR A 347 -3.04 -15.01 -12.73
N GLN A 348 -2.41 -16.17 -12.55
CA GLN A 348 -1.07 -16.44 -13.09
C GLN A 348 -0.99 -16.30 -14.62
N ASP A 349 -2.12 -16.48 -15.29
CA ASP A 349 -2.25 -16.41 -16.74
C ASP A 349 -2.68 -15.02 -17.25
N THR A 350 -3.01 -14.08 -16.36
CA THR A 350 -3.39 -12.73 -16.78
C THR A 350 -2.15 -11.91 -17.10
N PRO A 351 -1.95 -11.51 -18.38
CA PRO A 351 -0.78 -10.76 -18.78
C PRO A 351 -0.71 -9.40 -18.10
N VAL A 352 0.50 -8.97 -17.80
CA VAL A 352 0.79 -7.67 -17.18
C VAL A 352 1.74 -6.90 -18.09
N TYR A 353 1.39 -5.68 -18.41
CA TYR A 353 2.29 -4.72 -19.02
C TYR A 353 2.99 -3.94 -17.89
N TYR A 354 4.29 -3.71 -18.03
CA TYR A 354 5.04 -3.03 -16.98
C TYR A 354 6.06 -2.04 -17.54
N LYS A 355 6.37 -1.05 -16.73
CA LYS A 355 7.43 -0.08 -16.96
C LYS A 355 8.20 0.08 -15.65
N GLU A 356 9.51 -0.18 -15.73
CA GLU A 356 10.39 0.12 -14.60
C GLU A 356 10.52 1.64 -14.45
N LEU A 357 10.34 2.09 -13.21
CA LEU A 357 10.67 3.43 -12.77
C LEU A 357 12.04 3.35 -12.09
N LYS A 358 12.63 4.46 -11.69
CA LYS A 358 13.91 4.38 -10.97
C LYS A 358 13.73 3.58 -9.68
N SER A 359 14.58 2.55 -9.46
CA SER A 359 14.50 1.70 -8.28
C SER A 359 15.00 2.40 -7.03
N LEU A 360 14.44 2.05 -5.87
CA LEU A 360 14.97 2.46 -4.56
C LEU A 360 16.41 2.00 -4.38
N GLY A 361 16.79 0.82 -4.89
CA GLY A 361 18.16 0.30 -4.85
C GLY A 361 19.15 1.10 -5.72
N GLN A 362 18.66 1.79 -6.78
CA GLN A 362 19.48 2.75 -7.54
C GLN A 362 19.44 4.16 -6.95
N MET A 363 18.52 4.42 -6.03
CA MET A 363 18.35 5.70 -5.34
C MET A 363 19.04 5.72 -3.97
N VAL A 364 19.17 4.56 -3.30
CA VAL A 364 20.03 4.40 -2.13
C VAL A 364 21.41 4.05 -2.68
N PRO A 365 22.40 4.94 -2.62
CA PRO A 365 23.75 4.59 -3.00
C PRO A 365 24.18 3.43 -2.08
N ILE A 366 24.45 2.28 -2.66
CA ILE A 366 25.28 1.27 -1.99
C ILE A 366 26.56 2.04 -1.72
N SER A 367 26.87 2.30 -0.45
CA SER A 367 28.15 2.90 -0.09
C SER A 367 29.23 2.03 -0.70
N GLU A 368 29.85 2.51 -1.78
CA GLU A 368 31.11 2.01 -2.24
C GLU A 368 32.12 2.26 -1.10
N ASN A 369 32.36 1.23 -0.28
CA ASN A 369 33.51 1.11 0.60
C ASN A 369 34.26 -0.15 0.23
#